data_417dae02ce354332956c0d7c7806bf73
#
_entry.id   417dae02ce354332956c0d7c7806bf73
#
_cell.length_a   1.000
_cell.length_b   1.000
_cell.length_c   1.000
_cell.angle_alpha   90.00
_cell.angle_beta   90.00
_cell.angle_gamma   90.00
#
_symmetry.space_group_name_H-M   'P 1'
#
loop_
_entity.id
_entity.type
_entity.pdbx_description
1 polymer ?
#
loop_
_entity_poly.entity_id
_entity_poly.type
_entity_poly.pdbx_seq_one_letter_code
_entity_poly.pdbx_strand_id
1 'polypeptide(L)'
;MKSNRIVIAITSLVLFLSCATNPFTGKETMALPGTENSALFPASFQQYNQFLSENKVINGTTDAAMVTRVGQKIAVASERWLSANGYVGYLKDYKWEYKLVDDKAVNAWCMPGGKIVFYTGILPIAENEAGVAAIMGHEVAHALANHGQQRMSAGMLQQFGAVAGNIAIKDEKSRNAFNQYYGVGSQVGVMLPFSRGHETESDQIGIYLMAIAGYN
;
A
#
# COMPACT_ATOMS: atom_id res chain seq x y z
N MET A 1 -26.88 -5.22 32.96
CA MET A 1 -27.35 -5.45 31.58
C MET A 1 -26.65 -4.62 30.49
N LYS A 2 -26.18 -3.38 30.73
CA LYS A 2 -25.47 -2.55 29.73
C LYS A 2 -24.06 -3.07 29.41
N SER A 3 -23.32 -3.65 30.38
CA SER A 3 -21.97 -4.20 30.20
C SER A 3 -21.93 -5.36 29.21
N ASN A 4 -22.90 -6.28 29.25
CA ASN A 4 -22.94 -7.44 28.36
C ASN A 4 -23.20 -7.06 26.89
N ARG A 5 -23.90 -5.96 26.62
CA ARG A 5 -24.14 -5.51 25.23
C ARG A 5 -22.89 -4.95 24.59
N ILE A 6 -22.03 -4.27 25.36
CA ILE A 6 -20.74 -3.74 24.86
C ILE A 6 -19.77 -4.89 24.60
N VAL A 7 -19.70 -5.90 25.48
CA VAL A 7 -18.87 -7.09 25.29
C VAL A 7 -19.33 -7.87 24.05
N ILE A 8 -20.64 -8.05 23.84
CA ILE A 8 -21.19 -8.72 22.65
C ILE A 8 -20.86 -7.93 21.38
N ALA A 9 -20.94 -6.59 21.39
CA ALA A 9 -20.60 -5.76 20.23
C ALA A 9 -19.10 -5.85 19.89
N ILE A 10 -18.22 -5.87 20.89
CA ILE A 10 -16.78 -6.04 20.68
C ILE A 10 -16.45 -7.45 20.18
N THR A 11 -17.10 -8.47 20.75
CA THR A 11 -16.91 -9.87 20.31
C THR A 11 -17.44 -10.08 18.88
N SER A 12 -18.53 -9.43 18.49
CA SER A 12 -19.04 -9.49 17.12
C SER A 12 -18.12 -8.76 16.13
N LEU A 13 -17.43 -7.69 16.53
CA LEU A 13 -16.49 -6.99 15.68
C LEU A 13 -15.24 -7.82 15.36
N VAL A 14 -14.78 -8.61 16.33
CA VAL A 14 -13.62 -9.52 16.15
C VAL A 14 -13.93 -10.66 15.17
N LEU A 15 -15.19 -11.06 15.01
CA LEU A 15 -15.62 -12.12 14.09
C LEU A 15 -15.62 -11.69 12.61
N PHE A 16 -15.44 -10.40 12.31
CA PHE A 16 -15.33 -9.86 10.95
C PHE A 16 -13.90 -9.53 10.51
N LEU A 17 -12.88 -9.97 11.26
CA LEU A 17 -11.51 -9.86 10.81
C LEU A 17 -11.32 -10.82 9.64
N SER A 18 -11.31 -10.29 8.44
CA SER A 18 -10.87 -11.00 7.25
C SER A 18 -9.34 -11.00 7.25
N CYS A 19 -8.76 -12.15 6.98
CA CYS A 19 -7.33 -12.24 6.70
C CYS A 19 -7.13 -12.25 5.19
N ALA A 20 -6.17 -11.47 4.72
CA ALA A 20 -5.68 -11.55 3.36
C ALA A 20 -4.28 -12.15 3.40
N THR A 21 -3.99 -13.09 2.53
CA THR A 21 -2.66 -13.69 2.45
C THR A 21 -1.78 -12.87 1.52
N ASN A 22 -0.60 -12.47 2.00
CA ASN A 22 0.41 -11.90 1.12
C ASN A 22 0.93 -13.00 0.17
N PRO A 23 0.75 -12.88 -1.14
CA PRO A 23 1.10 -13.95 -2.08
C PRO A 23 2.59 -14.24 -2.14
N PHE A 24 3.45 -13.28 -1.78
CA PHE A 24 4.92 -13.43 -1.84
C PHE A 24 5.52 -14.09 -0.60
N THR A 25 4.92 -13.85 0.57
CA THR A 25 5.48 -14.33 1.84
C THR A 25 4.63 -15.40 2.51
N GLY A 26 3.40 -15.63 2.03
CA GLY A 26 2.42 -16.52 2.65
C GLY A 26 1.90 -16.03 4.00
N LYS A 27 2.30 -14.83 4.45
CA LYS A 27 1.85 -14.28 5.73
C LYS A 27 0.38 -13.86 5.66
N GLU A 28 -0.36 -14.24 6.67
CA GLU A 28 -1.70 -13.72 6.92
C GLU A 28 -1.61 -12.25 7.35
N THR A 29 -2.36 -11.41 6.67
CA THR A 29 -2.43 -9.98 6.94
C THR A 29 -3.86 -9.59 7.28
N MET A 30 -4.01 -8.66 8.21
CA MET A 30 -5.32 -8.19 8.62
C MET A 30 -5.93 -7.31 7.54
N ALA A 31 -7.13 -7.66 7.12
CA ALA A 31 -7.96 -6.89 6.21
C ALA A 31 -9.30 -6.57 6.89
N LEU A 32 -9.60 -5.30 7.13
CA LEU A 32 -10.91 -4.91 7.64
C LEU A 32 -11.92 -4.80 6.49
N PRO A 33 -13.23 -5.04 6.76
CA PRO A 33 -14.28 -4.81 5.76
C PRO A 33 -14.20 -3.42 5.16
N GLY A 34 -14.32 -3.32 3.83
CA GLY A 34 -14.20 -2.07 3.08
C GLY A 34 -12.77 -1.69 2.69
N THR A 35 -11.77 -2.51 3.05
CA THR A 35 -10.38 -2.33 2.61
C THR A 35 -9.97 -3.33 1.53
N GLU A 36 -10.88 -4.16 1.04
CA GLU A 36 -10.64 -5.13 -0.03
C GLU A 36 -10.33 -4.45 -1.36
N ASN A 37 -9.61 -5.13 -2.24
CA ASN A 37 -9.25 -4.63 -3.56
C ASN A 37 -10.47 -4.19 -4.39
N SER A 38 -11.60 -4.88 -4.25
CA SER A 38 -12.87 -4.52 -4.90
C SER A 38 -13.37 -3.13 -4.50
N ALA A 39 -13.13 -2.70 -3.25
CA ALA A 39 -13.47 -1.37 -2.75
C ALA A 39 -12.36 -0.35 -3.03
N LEU A 40 -11.09 -0.76 -2.96
CA LEU A 40 -9.94 0.14 -3.11
C LEU A 40 -9.68 0.53 -4.56
N PHE A 41 -9.80 -0.38 -5.53
CA PHE A 41 -9.45 -0.11 -6.92
C PHE A 41 -10.27 1.02 -7.56
N PRO A 42 -11.61 1.10 -7.42
CA PRO A 42 -12.38 2.20 -7.98
C PRO A 42 -11.94 3.57 -7.41
N ALA A 43 -11.73 3.66 -6.09
CA ALA A 43 -11.28 4.87 -5.43
C ALA A 43 -9.85 5.26 -5.87
N SER A 44 -8.95 4.29 -5.97
CA SER A 44 -7.60 4.44 -6.48
C SER A 44 -7.59 5.01 -7.91
N PHE A 45 -8.41 4.44 -8.81
CA PHE A 45 -8.51 4.91 -10.20
C PHE A 45 -9.07 6.31 -10.31
N GLN A 46 -10.05 6.66 -9.48
CA GLN A 46 -10.59 8.01 -9.43
C GLN A 46 -9.55 9.02 -8.95
N GLN A 47 -8.85 8.73 -7.85
CA GLN A 47 -7.78 9.59 -7.31
C GLN A 47 -6.62 9.74 -8.30
N TYR A 48 -6.24 8.66 -8.96
CA TYR A 48 -5.22 8.70 -10.01
C TYR A 48 -5.60 9.63 -11.16
N ASN A 49 -6.81 9.52 -11.68
CA ASN A 49 -7.29 10.38 -12.77
C ASN A 49 -7.37 11.85 -12.34
N GLN A 50 -7.82 12.11 -11.12
CA GLN A 50 -7.82 13.46 -10.55
C GLN A 50 -6.39 14.00 -10.47
N PHE A 51 -5.45 13.21 -9.91
CA PHE A 51 -4.04 13.60 -9.84
C PHE A 51 -3.47 13.96 -11.21
N LEU A 52 -3.72 13.15 -12.24
CA LEU A 52 -3.24 13.43 -13.59
C LEU A 52 -3.85 14.69 -14.21
N SER A 53 -5.09 15.06 -13.84
CA SER A 53 -5.71 16.29 -14.32
C SER A 53 -5.13 17.56 -13.69
N GLU A 54 -4.52 17.43 -12.52
CA GLU A 54 -3.93 18.52 -11.74
C GLU A 54 -2.42 18.67 -11.98
N ASN A 55 -1.79 17.69 -12.64
CA ASN A 55 -0.34 17.64 -12.79
C ASN A 55 0.08 17.52 -14.26
N LYS A 56 1.24 18.07 -14.59
CA LYS A 56 1.77 18.04 -15.94
C LYS A 56 2.37 16.69 -16.28
N VAL A 57 1.63 15.88 -17.04
CA VAL A 57 2.10 14.58 -17.53
C VAL A 57 3.06 14.76 -18.71
N ILE A 58 4.21 14.11 -18.65
CA ILE A 58 5.23 14.08 -19.71
C ILE A 58 4.93 12.88 -20.62
N ASN A 59 4.74 13.16 -21.91
CA ASN A 59 4.51 12.14 -22.93
C ASN A 59 5.51 12.30 -24.08
N GLY A 60 5.81 11.22 -24.79
CA GLY A 60 6.61 11.22 -26.01
C GLY A 60 8.11 11.47 -25.81
N THR A 61 8.60 11.50 -24.58
CA THR A 61 10.02 11.62 -24.27
C THR A 61 10.66 10.24 -24.08
N THR A 62 11.98 10.18 -24.20
CA THR A 62 12.77 8.96 -23.91
C THR A 62 12.54 8.46 -22.50
N ASP A 63 12.47 9.37 -21.53
CA ASP A 63 12.26 9.04 -20.12
C ASP A 63 10.85 8.48 -19.87
N ALA A 64 9.82 9.08 -20.44
CA ALA A 64 8.45 8.57 -20.34
C ALA A 64 8.32 7.17 -20.99
N ALA A 65 9.00 6.96 -22.13
CA ALA A 65 9.07 5.66 -22.79
C ALA A 65 9.82 4.62 -21.93
N MET A 66 10.92 5.03 -21.28
CA MET A 66 11.67 4.18 -20.34
C MET A 66 10.80 3.75 -19.16
N VAL A 67 10.15 4.69 -18.47
CA VAL A 67 9.25 4.39 -17.34
C VAL A 67 8.15 3.41 -17.76
N THR A 68 7.54 3.62 -18.92
CA THR A 68 6.50 2.73 -19.47
C THR A 68 7.05 1.33 -19.75
N ARG A 69 8.18 1.23 -20.43
CA ARG A 69 8.83 -0.04 -20.77
C ARG A 69 9.22 -0.84 -19.54
N VAL A 70 9.83 -0.18 -18.55
CA VAL A 70 10.19 -0.80 -17.28
C VAL A 70 8.95 -1.31 -16.55
N GLY A 71 7.91 -0.49 -16.45
CA GLY A 71 6.67 -0.87 -15.80
C GLY A 71 6.00 -2.09 -16.45
N GLN A 72 5.99 -2.15 -17.78
CA GLN A 72 5.47 -3.31 -18.51
C GLN A 72 6.26 -4.58 -18.20
N LYS A 73 7.60 -4.51 -18.15
CA LYS A 73 8.44 -5.65 -17.79
C LYS A 73 8.20 -6.13 -16.36
N ILE A 74 8.08 -5.21 -15.40
CA ILE A 74 7.79 -5.52 -13.99
C ILE A 74 6.38 -6.14 -13.86
N ALA A 75 5.37 -5.63 -14.56
CA ALA A 75 4.02 -6.21 -14.55
C ALA A 75 4.02 -7.65 -15.10
N VAL A 76 4.74 -7.93 -16.20
CA VAL A 76 4.91 -9.28 -16.75
C VAL A 76 5.66 -10.19 -15.76
N ALA A 77 6.70 -9.68 -15.11
CA ALA A 77 7.43 -10.41 -14.08
C ALA A 77 6.54 -10.78 -12.89
N SER A 78 5.68 -9.85 -12.47
CA SER A 78 4.70 -10.06 -11.40
C SER A 78 3.70 -11.16 -11.75
N GLU A 79 3.13 -11.13 -12.96
CA GLU A 79 2.20 -12.17 -13.42
C GLU A 79 2.87 -13.55 -13.50
N ARG A 80 4.09 -13.61 -14.03
CA ARG A 80 4.86 -14.86 -14.11
C ARG A 80 5.10 -15.45 -12.73
N TRP A 81 5.54 -14.63 -11.78
CA TRP A 81 5.83 -15.10 -10.44
C TRP A 81 4.55 -15.58 -9.73
N LEU A 82 3.49 -14.79 -9.77
CA LEU A 82 2.20 -15.11 -9.14
C LEU A 82 1.61 -16.40 -9.71
N SER A 83 1.59 -16.54 -11.03
CA SER A 83 1.07 -17.74 -11.70
C SER A 83 1.89 -18.99 -11.37
N ALA A 84 3.22 -18.87 -11.34
CA ALA A 84 4.11 -19.99 -11.00
C ALA A 84 3.96 -20.44 -9.53
N ASN A 85 3.50 -19.57 -8.64
CA ASN A 85 3.28 -19.85 -7.22
C ASN A 85 1.80 -20.13 -6.86
N GLY A 86 0.94 -20.40 -7.86
CA GLY A 86 -0.44 -20.81 -7.62
C GLY A 86 -1.46 -19.68 -7.51
N TYR A 87 -1.06 -18.42 -7.71
CA TYR A 87 -1.93 -17.24 -7.66
C TYR A 87 -2.44 -16.83 -9.06
N VAL A 88 -2.86 -17.79 -9.86
CA VAL A 88 -3.39 -17.54 -11.21
C VAL A 88 -4.58 -16.59 -11.14
N GLY A 89 -4.55 -15.53 -11.96
CA GLY A 89 -5.62 -14.52 -12.02
C GLY A 89 -5.60 -13.50 -10.88
N TYR A 90 -4.58 -13.48 -10.02
CA TYR A 90 -4.44 -12.47 -8.96
C TYR A 90 -4.49 -11.04 -9.50
N LEU A 91 -3.92 -10.80 -10.67
CA LEU A 91 -3.86 -9.48 -11.31
C LEU A 91 -5.02 -9.20 -12.29
N LYS A 92 -6.06 -10.03 -12.35
CA LYS A 92 -7.15 -9.91 -13.33
C LYS A 92 -7.87 -8.55 -13.34
N ASP A 93 -7.95 -7.90 -12.18
CA ASP A 93 -8.63 -6.61 -12.00
C ASP A 93 -7.66 -5.42 -12.00
N TYR A 94 -6.36 -5.68 -12.15
CA TYR A 94 -5.35 -4.64 -12.27
C TYR A 94 -5.48 -3.94 -13.64
N LYS A 95 -5.35 -2.61 -13.62
CA LYS A 95 -5.38 -1.76 -14.81
C LYS A 95 -4.08 -0.97 -14.88
N TRP A 96 -3.01 -1.68 -15.24
CA TRP A 96 -1.66 -1.13 -15.28
C TRP A 96 -1.57 0.14 -16.13
N GLU A 97 -1.02 1.18 -15.55
CA GLU A 97 -0.76 2.44 -16.23
C GLU A 97 0.47 3.11 -15.62
N TYR A 98 1.34 3.66 -16.47
CA TYR A 98 2.63 4.21 -16.10
C TYR A 98 2.72 5.63 -16.61
N LYS A 99 2.93 6.60 -15.74
CA LYS A 99 3.06 8.01 -16.11
C LYS A 99 4.33 8.63 -15.51
N LEU A 100 4.95 9.50 -16.30
CA LEU A 100 5.98 10.40 -15.84
C LEU A 100 5.35 11.79 -15.68
N VAL A 101 5.55 12.42 -14.53
CA VAL A 101 5.00 13.74 -14.19
C VAL A 101 6.14 14.72 -13.99
N ASP A 102 5.99 15.94 -14.53
CA ASP A 102 6.94 17.04 -14.38
C ASP A 102 6.89 17.61 -12.97
N ASP A 103 7.62 17.01 -12.06
CA ASP A 103 7.78 17.46 -10.67
C ASP A 103 9.22 17.21 -10.21
N LYS A 104 9.80 18.19 -9.53
CA LYS A 104 11.18 18.14 -9.01
C LYS A 104 11.30 17.31 -7.72
N ALA A 105 10.20 16.93 -7.09
CA ALA A 105 10.22 16.07 -5.94
C ALA A 105 10.82 14.70 -6.29
N VAL A 106 11.64 14.18 -5.41
CA VAL A 106 12.20 12.82 -5.52
C VAL A 106 11.15 11.84 -5.05
N ASN A 107 10.30 11.39 -5.96
CA ASN A 107 9.17 10.53 -5.61
C ASN A 107 8.75 9.61 -6.77
N ALA A 108 8.21 8.46 -6.40
CA ALA A 108 7.43 7.57 -7.24
C ALA A 108 6.40 6.88 -6.36
N TRP A 109 5.32 6.37 -6.93
CA TRP A 109 4.31 5.61 -6.18
C TRP A 109 3.50 4.71 -7.10
N CYS A 110 2.98 3.63 -6.51
CA CYS A 110 2.02 2.72 -7.12
C CYS A 110 0.76 2.63 -6.25
N MET A 111 -0.38 3.02 -6.81
CA MET A 111 -1.68 2.82 -6.15
C MET A 111 -2.19 1.39 -6.34
N PRO A 112 -3.08 0.90 -5.45
CA PRO A 112 -3.79 -0.35 -5.63
C PRO A 112 -4.42 -0.46 -7.02
N GLY A 113 -4.28 -1.62 -7.68
CA GLY A 113 -4.77 -1.82 -9.04
C GLY A 113 -3.81 -1.40 -10.16
N GLY A 114 -2.55 -1.04 -9.83
CA GLY A 114 -1.46 -0.88 -10.80
C GLY A 114 -1.37 0.50 -11.48
N LYS A 115 -1.78 1.57 -10.79
CA LYS A 115 -1.62 2.95 -11.26
C LYS A 115 -0.31 3.53 -10.74
N ILE A 116 0.64 3.80 -11.62
CA ILE A 116 2.02 4.14 -11.28
C ILE A 116 2.38 5.52 -11.81
N VAL A 117 3.01 6.31 -10.96
CA VAL A 117 3.57 7.61 -11.32
C VAL A 117 5.03 7.70 -10.87
N PHE A 118 5.86 8.16 -11.76
CA PHE A 118 7.22 8.62 -11.50
C PHE A 118 7.27 10.12 -11.65
N TYR A 119 8.01 10.79 -10.78
CA TYR A 119 8.29 12.22 -10.89
C TYR A 119 9.63 12.40 -11.61
N THR A 120 9.75 13.46 -12.40
CA THR A 120 11.03 13.74 -13.09
C THR A 120 12.20 13.90 -12.13
N GLY A 121 11.94 14.37 -10.90
CA GLY A 121 12.97 14.56 -9.88
C GLY A 121 13.64 13.29 -9.36
N ILE A 122 13.02 12.09 -9.54
CA ILE A 122 13.63 10.82 -9.12
C ILE A 122 14.59 10.24 -10.18
N LEU A 123 14.46 10.64 -11.45
CA LEU A 123 15.24 10.06 -12.55
C LEU A 123 16.76 10.27 -12.40
N PRO A 124 17.26 11.43 -11.95
CA PRO A 124 18.70 11.61 -11.70
C PRO A 124 19.23 10.67 -10.61
N ILE A 125 18.40 10.26 -9.64
CA ILE A 125 18.77 9.34 -8.57
C ILE A 125 18.72 7.88 -9.05
N ALA A 126 17.77 7.56 -9.93
CA ALA A 126 17.69 6.27 -10.58
C ALA A 126 18.88 6.03 -11.53
N GLU A 127 19.49 7.11 -12.07
CA GLU A 127 20.65 7.12 -12.96
C GLU A 127 20.42 6.42 -14.30
N ASN A 128 19.78 5.27 -14.33
CA ASN A 128 19.59 4.44 -15.52
C ASN A 128 18.32 3.57 -15.44
N GLU A 129 18.07 2.78 -16.49
CA GLU A 129 16.90 1.90 -16.58
C GLU A 129 16.85 0.85 -15.43
N ALA A 130 17.99 0.34 -14.97
CA ALA A 130 18.03 -0.61 -13.87
C ALA A 130 17.64 0.04 -12.53
N GLY A 131 18.06 1.30 -12.28
CA GLY A 131 17.62 2.05 -11.13
C GLY A 131 16.12 2.38 -11.17
N VAL A 132 15.59 2.72 -12.35
CA VAL A 132 14.13 2.86 -12.54
C VAL A 132 13.41 1.54 -12.25
N ALA A 133 13.99 0.40 -12.65
CA ALA A 133 13.41 -0.91 -12.40
C ALA A 133 13.45 -1.29 -10.91
N ALA A 134 14.49 -0.91 -10.17
CA ALA A 134 14.56 -1.11 -8.72
C ALA A 134 13.45 -0.34 -8.00
N ILE A 135 13.29 0.94 -8.31
CA ILE A 135 12.24 1.79 -7.75
C ILE A 135 10.84 1.25 -8.15
N MET A 136 10.66 0.92 -9.43
CA MET A 136 9.39 0.38 -9.95
C MET A 136 9.03 -0.93 -9.25
N GLY A 137 9.99 -1.83 -9.08
CA GLY A 137 9.81 -3.11 -8.38
C GLY A 137 9.38 -2.92 -6.93
N HIS A 138 10.00 -1.98 -6.23
CA HIS A 138 9.65 -1.61 -4.86
C HIS A 138 8.21 -1.09 -4.76
N GLU A 139 7.82 -0.13 -5.62
CA GLU A 139 6.48 0.45 -5.60
C GLU A 139 5.39 -0.57 -5.99
N VAL A 140 5.68 -1.41 -6.99
CA VAL A 140 4.78 -2.49 -7.38
C VAL A 140 4.64 -3.52 -6.25
N ALA A 141 5.72 -3.84 -5.55
CA ALA A 141 5.68 -4.75 -4.41
C ALA A 141 4.73 -4.27 -3.30
N HIS A 142 4.72 -2.96 -2.99
CA HIS A 142 3.74 -2.39 -2.06
C HIS A 142 2.29 -2.65 -2.47
N ALA A 143 1.98 -2.51 -3.75
CA ALA A 143 0.63 -2.76 -4.26
C ALA A 143 0.27 -4.24 -4.23
N LEU A 144 1.19 -5.12 -4.62
CA LEU A 144 0.98 -6.59 -4.69
C LEU A 144 0.89 -7.24 -3.31
N ALA A 145 1.67 -6.76 -2.35
CA ALA A 145 1.63 -7.20 -0.96
C ALA A 145 0.46 -6.58 -0.16
N ASN A 146 -0.38 -5.77 -0.80
CA ASN A 146 -1.53 -5.09 -0.18
C ASN A 146 -1.16 -4.20 1.02
N HIS A 147 0.03 -3.58 1.01
CA HIS A 147 0.48 -2.72 2.10
C HIS A 147 -0.45 -1.51 2.34
N GLY A 148 -1.07 -0.99 1.27
CA GLY A 148 -2.10 0.06 1.37
C GLY A 148 -3.31 -0.38 2.18
N GLN A 149 -3.84 -1.58 1.91
CA GLN A 149 -4.94 -2.21 2.64
C GLN A 149 -4.58 -2.41 4.11
N GLN A 150 -3.39 -2.93 4.38
CA GLN A 150 -2.90 -3.18 5.73
C GLN A 150 -2.76 -1.87 6.53
N ARG A 151 -2.19 -0.82 5.93
CA ARG A 151 -2.07 0.51 6.56
C ARG A 151 -3.45 1.11 6.86
N MET A 152 -4.40 0.98 5.94
CA MET A 152 -5.77 1.46 6.15
C MET A 152 -6.45 0.71 7.30
N SER A 153 -6.35 -0.62 7.32
CA SER A 153 -6.91 -1.46 8.39
C SER A 153 -6.31 -1.10 9.76
N ALA A 154 -4.99 -0.94 9.84
CA ALA A 154 -4.31 -0.54 11.07
C ALA A 154 -4.72 0.86 11.53
N GLY A 155 -4.88 1.83 10.61
CA GLY A 155 -5.38 3.17 10.92
C GLY A 155 -6.81 3.16 11.45
N MET A 156 -7.69 2.34 10.86
CA MET A 156 -9.06 2.16 11.35
C MET A 156 -9.08 1.58 12.78
N LEU A 157 -8.26 0.56 13.06
CA LEU A 157 -8.14 0.01 14.42
C LEU A 157 -7.61 1.03 15.43
N GLN A 158 -6.64 1.84 15.04
CA GLN A 158 -6.14 2.93 15.87
C GLN A 158 -7.27 3.91 16.21
N GLN A 159 -8.09 4.29 15.24
CA GLN A 159 -9.24 5.17 15.47
C GLN A 159 -10.29 4.51 16.36
N PHE A 160 -10.62 3.25 16.14
CA PHE A 160 -11.54 2.51 17.01
C PHE A 160 -11.03 2.41 18.45
N GLY A 161 -9.73 2.16 18.63
CA GLY A 161 -9.10 2.15 19.95
C GLY A 161 -9.19 3.50 20.67
N ALA A 162 -8.99 4.60 19.95
CA ALA A 162 -9.15 5.95 20.48
C ALA A 162 -10.60 6.21 20.93
N VAL A 163 -11.58 5.87 20.10
CA VAL A 163 -13.00 6.02 20.43
C VAL A 163 -13.39 5.15 21.62
N ALA A 164 -13.00 3.88 21.62
CA ALA A 164 -13.29 2.94 22.70
C ALA A 164 -12.69 3.40 24.05
N GLY A 165 -11.44 3.87 24.03
CA GLY A 165 -10.78 4.43 25.20
C GLY A 165 -11.52 5.65 25.77
N ASN A 166 -11.95 6.57 24.91
CA ASN A 166 -12.72 7.74 25.32
C ASN A 166 -14.09 7.40 25.91
N ILE A 167 -14.72 6.33 25.44
CA ILE A 167 -16.00 5.84 25.99
C ILE A 167 -15.80 5.12 27.33
N ALA A 168 -14.72 4.31 27.44
CA ALA A 168 -14.47 3.47 28.62
C ALA A 168 -13.94 4.27 29.82
N ILE A 169 -13.11 5.28 29.56
CA ILE A 169 -12.48 6.10 30.61
C ILE A 169 -13.45 7.21 31.01
N LYS A 170 -14.04 7.06 32.21
CA LYS A 170 -15.06 8.00 32.73
C LYS A 170 -14.44 9.22 33.39
N ASP A 171 -13.27 9.04 34.01
CA ASP A 171 -12.54 10.13 34.66
C ASP A 171 -11.87 11.03 33.62
N GLU A 172 -12.14 12.34 33.73
CA GLU A 172 -11.68 13.32 32.75
C GLU A 172 -10.15 13.45 32.72
N LYS A 173 -9.48 13.41 33.87
CA LYS A 173 -8.02 13.51 33.95
C LYS A 173 -7.35 12.33 33.26
N SER A 174 -7.85 11.12 33.53
CA SER A 174 -7.36 9.89 32.90
C SER A 174 -7.64 9.87 31.40
N ARG A 175 -8.79 10.37 30.97
CA ARG A 175 -9.13 10.48 29.53
C ARG A 175 -8.24 11.48 28.79
N ASN A 176 -7.93 12.61 29.42
CA ASN A 176 -7.00 13.60 28.84
C ASN A 176 -5.59 13.02 28.73
N ALA A 177 -5.11 12.31 29.76
CA ALA A 177 -3.84 11.60 29.69
C ALA A 177 -3.85 10.53 28.59
N PHE A 178 -4.91 9.72 28.47
CA PHE A 178 -5.07 8.76 27.39
C PHE A 178 -4.99 9.43 26.02
N ASN A 179 -5.74 10.50 25.78
CA ASN A 179 -5.75 11.21 24.49
C ASN A 179 -4.38 11.81 24.15
N GLN A 180 -3.65 12.29 25.15
CA GLN A 180 -2.30 12.83 24.98
C GLN A 180 -1.29 11.75 24.55
N TYR A 181 -1.35 10.56 25.14
CA TYR A 181 -0.32 9.54 24.95
C TYR A 181 -0.71 8.45 23.97
N TYR A 182 -2.00 8.17 23.77
CA TYR A 182 -2.45 7.08 22.91
C TYR A 182 -2.00 7.27 21.45
N GLY A 183 -2.18 8.46 20.88
CA GLY A 183 -1.79 8.76 19.50
C GLY A 183 -0.29 8.56 19.28
N VAL A 184 0.53 9.13 20.15
CA VAL A 184 2.00 9.01 20.09
C VAL A 184 2.43 7.56 20.37
N GLY A 185 1.88 6.93 21.39
CA GLY A 185 2.23 5.56 21.77
C GLY A 185 1.89 4.55 20.68
N SER A 186 0.70 4.64 20.08
CA SER A 186 0.30 3.77 18.99
C SER A 186 1.12 4.03 17.71
N GLN A 187 1.44 5.31 17.42
CA GLN A 187 2.28 5.64 16.28
C GLN A 187 3.70 5.06 16.43
N VAL A 188 4.34 5.30 17.57
CA VAL A 188 5.74 4.89 17.79
C VAL A 188 5.86 3.38 18.04
N GLY A 189 4.94 2.81 18.84
CA GLY A 189 5.02 1.40 19.26
C GLY A 189 4.44 0.40 18.25
N VAL A 190 3.55 0.85 17.36
CA VAL A 190 2.85 -0.05 16.43
C VAL A 190 3.03 0.38 14.98
N MET A 191 2.64 1.60 14.62
CA MET A 191 2.58 2.01 13.22
C MET A 191 3.97 2.15 12.56
N LEU A 192 4.97 2.70 13.26
CA LEU A 192 6.32 2.82 12.69
C LEU A 192 7.03 1.46 12.51
N PRO A 193 7.05 0.53 13.48
CA PRO A 193 7.59 -0.81 13.24
C PRO A 193 6.87 -1.57 12.12
N PHE A 194 5.55 -1.44 12.04
CA PHE A 194 4.72 -2.02 10.99
C PHE A 194 5.10 -1.46 9.60
N SER A 195 5.28 -0.14 9.49
CA SER A 195 5.71 0.51 8.25
C SER A 195 7.11 0.05 7.82
N ARG A 196 8.08 -0.04 8.74
CA ARG A 196 9.43 -0.56 8.44
C ARG A 196 9.40 -2.00 7.94
N GLY A 197 8.50 -2.83 8.47
CA GLY A 197 8.27 -4.19 7.98
C GLY A 197 7.84 -4.21 6.52
N HIS A 198 6.94 -3.31 6.13
CA HIS A 198 6.47 -3.16 4.75
C HIS A 198 7.58 -2.72 3.80
N GLU A 199 8.44 -1.77 4.22
CA GLU A 199 9.57 -1.32 3.41
C GLU A 199 10.55 -2.47 3.13
N THR A 200 10.95 -3.21 4.18
CA THR A 200 11.84 -4.37 4.04
C THR A 200 11.24 -5.45 3.13
N GLU A 201 9.94 -5.71 3.26
CA GLU A 201 9.24 -6.69 2.43
C GLU A 201 9.17 -6.22 0.97
N SER A 202 8.90 -4.92 0.74
CA SER A 202 8.87 -4.34 -0.61
C SER A 202 10.24 -4.34 -1.28
N ASP A 203 11.31 -4.07 -0.54
CA ASP A 203 12.68 -4.20 -1.05
C ASP A 203 12.98 -5.63 -1.52
N GLN A 204 12.65 -6.62 -0.69
CA GLN A 204 12.87 -8.04 -1.05
C GLN A 204 12.06 -8.46 -2.28
N ILE A 205 10.76 -8.17 -2.30
CA ILE A 205 9.87 -8.52 -3.42
C ILE A 205 10.32 -7.75 -4.68
N GLY A 206 10.65 -6.47 -4.54
CA GLY A 206 11.08 -5.61 -5.64
C GLY A 206 12.33 -6.13 -6.35
N ILE A 207 13.34 -6.60 -5.59
CA ILE A 207 14.54 -7.23 -6.14
C ILE A 207 14.19 -8.51 -6.93
N TYR A 208 13.29 -9.35 -6.42
CA TYR A 208 12.84 -10.54 -7.15
C TYR A 208 12.15 -10.17 -8.47
N LEU A 209 11.23 -9.19 -8.43
CA LEU A 209 10.53 -8.75 -9.63
C LEU A 209 11.47 -8.14 -10.65
N MET A 210 12.44 -7.33 -10.20
CA MET A 210 13.49 -6.76 -11.04
C MET A 210 14.31 -7.86 -11.74
N ALA A 211 14.76 -8.87 -11.00
CA ALA A 211 15.54 -10.00 -11.53
C ALA A 211 14.73 -10.82 -12.55
N ILE A 212 13.46 -11.13 -12.28
CA ILE A 212 12.57 -11.84 -13.20
C ILE A 212 12.30 -11.01 -14.48
N ALA A 213 12.27 -9.68 -14.35
CA ALA A 213 12.12 -8.75 -15.47
C ALA A 213 13.39 -8.61 -16.32
N GLY A 214 14.50 -9.25 -15.91
CA GLY A 214 15.78 -9.28 -16.63
C GLY A 214 16.67 -8.06 -16.37
N TYR A 215 16.53 -7.42 -15.21
CA TYR A 215 17.43 -6.38 -14.74
C TYR A 215 18.40 -6.94 -13.69
N ASN A 216 19.61 -6.43 -13.70
CA ASN A 216 20.69 -6.78 -12.74
C ASN A 216 20.91 -5.63 -11.76
#